data_e0418bc24773630904fa61801f60775d
#
_entry.id   e0418bc24773630904fa61801f60775d
#
_cell.length_a   1.000
_cell.length_b   1.000
_cell.length_c   1.000
_cell.angle_alpha   90.00
_cell.angle_beta   90.00
_cell.angle_gamma   90.00
#
_symmetry.space_group_name_H-M   'P 1'
#
loop_
_entity.id
_entity.type
_entity.pdbx_description
1 polymer ?
#
loop_
_entity_poly.entity_id
_entity_poly.type
_entity_poly.pdbx_seq_one_letter_code
_entity_poly.pdbx_strand_id
1 'polypeptide(L)'
;MKRGMIWILFLALMGPMAVFAAERNTGNIAIASDDQAVTGQVGFRMGRSSFYLLFDGKGMFLEAIDNPFKDAGGNAAGRSGKSALDSLRFDEKGGLTGGIETPSKGDRDKIWNSLLGFLKSKGITIVVAEQFGYEIIQAMKEKGITCVGFKGRTVDAVKKALQSAEN
;
A
#
# COMPACT_ATOMS: atom_id res chain seq x y z
N MET A 1 -67.66 42.08 -26.50
CA MET A 1 -66.95 41.66 -25.29
C MET A 1 -66.29 40.32 -25.54
N LYS A 2 -64.96 40.27 -25.80
CA LYS A 2 -64.18 39.03 -26.04
C LYS A 2 -63.07 38.93 -24.97
N ARG A 3 -63.28 38.00 -24.00
CA ARG A 3 -62.26 37.70 -22.97
C ARG A 3 -61.20 36.80 -23.55
N GLY A 4 -60.04 37.37 -23.78
CA GLY A 4 -58.84 36.62 -24.14
C GLY A 4 -58.25 35.94 -22.92
N MET A 5 -58.19 34.62 -22.94
CA MET A 5 -57.61 33.78 -21.91
C MET A 5 -56.13 33.57 -22.24
N ILE A 6 -55.24 34.26 -21.50
CA ILE A 6 -53.79 34.12 -21.64
C ILE A 6 -53.39 32.87 -20.88
N TRP A 7 -53.02 31.82 -21.62
CA TRP A 7 -52.34 30.66 -21.06
C TRP A 7 -50.87 30.97 -20.93
N ILE A 8 -50.43 31.21 -19.67
CA ILE A 8 -49.01 31.30 -19.36
C ILE A 8 -48.46 29.90 -19.32
N LEU A 9 -47.69 29.58 -20.37
CA LEU A 9 -46.95 28.33 -20.49
C LEU A 9 -45.76 28.41 -19.55
N PHE A 10 -45.86 27.86 -18.33
CA PHE A 10 -44.70 27.65 -17.45
C PHE A 10 -43.90 26.46 -18.01
N LEU A 11 -42.94 26.76 -18.88
CA LEU A 11 -41.98 25.80 -19.32
C LEU A 11 -40.97 25.63 -18.15
N ALA A 12 -41.19 24.62 -17.34
CA ALA A 12 -40.25 24.22 -16.30
C ALA A 12 -38.95 23.79 -16.95
N LEU A 13 -37.96 24.67 -16.89
CA LEU A 13 -36.59 24.41 -17.30
C LEU A 13 -35.94 23.46 -16.26
N MET A 14 -36.32 22.17 -16.33
CA MET A 14 -35.55 21.13 -15.64
C MET A 14 -34.23 20.94 -16.40
N GLY A 15 -33.28 21.83 -16.08
CA GLY A 15 -31.90 21.60 -16.49
C GLY A 15 -31.44 20.25 -15.91
N PRO A 16 -30.65 19.46 -16.66
CA PRO A 16 -30.06 18.26 -16.12
C PRO A 16 -29.17 18.70 -14.94
N MET A 17 -29.56 18.35 -13.72
CA MET A 17 -28.64 18.34 -12.60
C MET A 17 -27.57 17.32 -12.97
N ALA A 18 -26.48 17.79 -13.58
CA ALA A 18 -25.25 17.05 -13.64
C ALA A 18 -24.85 16.80 -12.19
N VAL A 19 -25.19 15.62 -11.71
CA VAL A 19 -24.61 15.09 -10.48
C VAL A 19 -23.13 14.96 -10.81
N PHE A 20 -22.35 16.00 -10.49
CA PHE A 20 -20.92 15.88 -10.37
C PHE A 20 -20.71 14.88 -9.24
N ALA A 21 -20.64 13.60 -9.59
CA ALA A 21 -20.02 12.62 -8.74
C ALA A 21 -18.61 13.18 -8.51
N ALA A 22 -18.38 13.75 -7.31
CA ALA A 22 -17.07 14.19 -6.90
C ALA A 22 -16.17 12.96 -7.12
N GLU A 23 -15.29 12.99 -8.13
CA GLU A 23 -14.28 11.98 -8.32
C GLU A 23 -13.53 11.95 -6.99
N ARG A 24 -13.85 10.96 -6.17
CA ARG A 24 -13.10 10.74 -4.94
C ARG A 24 -11.70 10.46 -5.41
N ASN A 25 -10.81 11.38 -5.14
CA ASN A 25 -9.41 11.23 -5.41
C ASN A 25 -8.87 10.16 -4.42
N THR A 26 -9.25 8.92 -4.69
CA THR A 26 -8.63 7.76 -4.06
C THR A 26 -7.20 7.78 -4.59
N GLY A 27 -6.26 8.23 -3.77
CA GLY A 27 -4.86 8.31 -4.18
C GLY A 27 -4.35 6.96 -4.69
N ASN A 28 -3.08 6.89 -5.02
CA ASN A 28 -2.51 5.68 -5.60
C ASN A 28 -2.49 4.52 -4.58
N ILE A 29 -2.56 3.31 -5.11
CA ILE A 29 -2.51 2.05 -4.37
C ILE A 29 -1.12 1.43 -4.60
N ALA A 30 -0.44 1.00 -3.54
CA ALA A 30 0.78 0.22 -3.62
C ALA A 30 0.50 -1.21 -3.14
N ILE A 31 0.82 -2.19 -3.97
CA ILE A 31 0.75 -3.61 -3.61
C ILE A 31 2.16 -4.15 -3.45
N ALA A 32 2.49 -4.61 -2.26
CA ALA A 32 3.75 -5.30 -2.01
C ALA A 32 3.80 -6.60 -2.82
N SER A 33 4.91 -6.85 -3.51
CA SER A 33 5.10 -8.05 -4.34
C SER A 33 6.56 -8.48 -4.35
N ASP A 34 6.80 -9.76 -4.53
CA ASP A 34 8.14 -10.28 -4.78
C ASP A 34 8.43 -10.48 -6.28
N ASP A 35 7.42 -10.16 -7.13
CA ASP A 35 7.46 -10.20 -8.58
C ASP A 35 7.00 -8.85 -9.14
N GLN A 36 7.52 -8.45 -10.30
CA GLN A 36 7.08 -7.26 -11.04
C GLN A 36 5.80 -7.49 -11.85
N ALA A 37 5.37 -8.75 -11.99
CA ALA A 37 4.21 -9.09 -12.77
C ALA A 37 2.90 -8.76 -12.02
N VAL A 38 1.99 -8.06 -12.68
CA VAL A 38 0.66 -7.73 -12.15
C VAL A 38 -0.17 -8.99 -11.86
N THR A 39 0.14 -10.10 -12.52
CA THR A 39 -0.50 -11.41 -12.32
C THR A 39 0.10 -12.20 -11.14
N GLY A 40 1.14 -11.68 -10.52
CA GLY A 40 1.84 -12.29 -9.39
C GLY A 40 1.01 -12.35 -8.11
N GLN A 41 1.66 -12.79 -7.05
CA GLN A 41 1.07 -12.88 -5.71
C GLN A 41 1.40 -11.63 -4.89
N VAL A 42 0.50 -11.28 -3.98
CA VAL A 42 0.78 -10.26 -2.96
C VAL A 42 1.92 -10.74 -2.07
N GLY A 43 2.87 -9.87 -1.82
CA GLY A 43 4.01 -10.16 -0.97
C GLY A 43 3.63 -10.35 0.49
N PHE A 44 4.31 -11.28 1.15
CA PHE A 44 4.00 -11.66 2.53
C PHE A 44 4.13 -10.49 3.51
N ARG A 45 5.20 -9.69 3.39
CA ARG A 45 5.44 -8.54 4.27
C ARG A 45 5.78 -7.29 3.47
N MET A 46 5.04 -6.24 3.71
CA MET A 46 5.20 -4.95 3.05
C MET A 46 6.66 -4.46 3.00
N GLY A 47 7.36 -4.43 4.14
CA GLY A 47 8.73 -3.89 4.22
C GLY A 47 9.82 -4.81 3.65
N ARG A 48 9.50 -6.05 3.29
CA ARG A 48 10.47 -7.08 2.82
C ARG A 48 10.23 -7.50 1.37
N SER A 49 9.10 -7.17 0.81
CA SER A 49 8.80 -7.45 -0.59
C SER A 49 9.80 -6.76 -1.50
N SER A 50 10.10 -7.35 -2.63
CA SER A 50 11.10 -6.86 -3.57
C SER A 50 10.64 -5.59 -4.28
N PHE A 51 9.33 -5.50 -4.53
CA PHE A 51 8.72 -4.47 -5.35
C PHE A 51 7.46 -3.93 -4.69
N TYR A 52 7.09 -2.73 -5.14
CA TYR A 52 5.73 -2.21 -5.02
C TYR A 52 5.15 -2.07 -6.42
N LEU A 53 4.00 -2.72 -6.65
CA LEU A 53 3.21 -2.53 -7.85
C LEU A 53 2.25 -1.39 -7.59
N LEU A 54 2.36 -0.32 -8.37
CA LEU A 54 1.57 0.89 -8.20
C LEU A 54 0.37 0.87 -9.14
N PHE A 55 -0.77 1.26 -8.61
CA PHE A 55 -2.02 1.43 -9.34
C PHE A 55 -2.59 2.80 -8.99
N ASP A 56 -3.30 3.40 -9.92
CA ASP A 56 -4.06 4.62 -9.66
C ASP A 56 -5.31 4.34 -8.81
N GLY A 57 -6.01 5.41 -8.41
CA GLY A 57 -7.25 5.30 -7.64
C GLY A 57 -8.43 4.64 -8.38
N LYS A 58 -8.26 4.28 -9.64
CA LYS A 58 -9.23 3.51 -10.46
C LYS A 58 -8.80 2.05 -10.63
N GLY A 59 -7.64 1.67 -10.11
CA GLY A 59 -7.08 0.33 -10.20
C GLY A 59 -6.33 0.05 -11.51
N MET A 60 -5.97 1.08 -12.28
CA MET A 60 -5.12 0.95 -13.44
C MET A 60 -3.65 0.84 -13.01
N PHE A 61 -2.94 -0.14 -13.55
CA PHE A 61 -1.51 -0.31 -13.29
C PHE A 61 -0.72 0.87 -13.83
N LEU A 62 0.17 1.43 -12.99
CA LEU A 62 1.04 2.54 -13.35
C LEU A 62 2.46 2.05 -13.61
N GLU A 63 3.09 1.47 -12.61
CA GLU A 63 4.48 1.03 -12.67
C GLU A 63 4.79 -0.03 -11.60
N ALA A 64 5.87 -0.77 -11.78
CA ALA A 64 6.50 -1.57 -10.73
C ALA A 64 7.78 -0.88 -10.30
N ILE A 65 7.91 -0.59 -9.02
CA ILE A 65 9.09 0.07 -8.45
C ILE A 65 9.80 -0.86 -7.48
N ASP A 66 11.13 -0.80 -7.47
CA ASP A 66 11.93 -1.50 -6.48
C ASP A 66 11.60 -0.99 -5.07
N ASN A 67 11.53 -1.89 -4.11
CA ASN A 67 11.47 -1.50 -2.71
C ASN A 67 12.89 -1.16 -2.21
N PRO A 68 13.22 0.11 -2.01
CA PRO A 68 14.56 0.51 -1.57
C PRO A 68 14.87 0.06 -0.12
N PHE A 69 13.86 -0.41 0.61
CA PHE A 69 13.95 -0.79 2.03
C PHE A 69 13.92 -2.31 2.26
N LYS A 70 13.87 -3.12 1.19
CA LYS A 70 13.76 -4.59 1.28
C LYS A 70 14.81 -5.24 2.18
N ASP A 71 16.00 -4.69 2.24
CA ASP A 71 17.14 -5.20 2.99
C ASP A 71 17.37 -4.46 4.33
N ALA A 72 16.70 -3.32 4.54
CA ALA A 72 16.88 -2.48 5.72
C ALA A 72 16.31 -3.09 7.02
N GLY A 73 15.43 -4.07 6.92
CA GLY A 73 14.73 -4.71 8.05
C GLY A 73 15.50 -5.82 8.77
N GLY A 74 16.81 -5.96 8.56
CA GLY A 74 17.66 -6.83 9.38
C GLY A 74 17.51 -8.34 9.15
N ASN A 75 17.26 -8.79 7.92
CA ASN A 75 17.36 -10.20 7.55
C ASN A 75 17.91 -10.38 6.13
N ALA A 76 19.08 -9.82 5.86
CA ALA A 76 19.88 -10.20 4.71
C ALA A 76 20.22 -11.71 4.72
N ALA A 77 20.18 -12.37 5.89
CA ALA A 77 20.42 -13.78 6.05
C ALA A 77 19.36 -14.70 5.41
N GLY A 78 18.13 -14.23 5.23
CA GLY A 78 17.02 -15.05 4.70
C GLY A 78 16.98 -15.16 3.17
N ARG A 79 17.64 -14.24 2.43
CA ARG A 79 17.60 -14.21 0.96
C ARG A 79 18.76 -14.93 0.26
N SER A 80 19.87 -15.17 0.96
CA SER A 80 21.04 -15.83 0.35
C SER A 80 20.99 -17.35 0.38
N GLY A 81 19.87 -17.96 0.73
CA GLY A 81 19.77 -19.43 0.86
C GLY A 81 20.61 -20.01 2.00
N LYS A 82 21.29 -19.15 2.77
CA LYS A 82 21.96 -19.58 4.00
C LYS A 82 20.92 -19.63 5.10
N SER A 83 20.76 -20.80 5.68
CA SER A 83 19.92 -21.03 6.85
C SER A 83 20.29 -20.03 7.95
N ALA A 84 19.28 -19.55 8.69
CA ALA A 84 19.52 -18.75 9.90
C ALA A 84 20.45 -19.47 10.89
N LEU A 85 20.54 -20.80 10.80
CA LEU A 85 21.49 -21.65 11.51
C LEU A 85 22.93 -21.43 11.08
N ASP A 86 23.20 -21.06 9.81
CA ASP A 86 24.57 -20.84 9.31
C ASP A 86 25.17 -19.53 9.79
N SER A 87 24.36 -18.61 10.29
CA SER A 87 24.80 -17.34 10.88
C SER A 87 25.02 -17.42 12.40
N LEU A 88 24.64 -18.53 13.02
CA LEU A 88 24.90 -18.79 14.42
C LEU A 88 26.37 -19.18 14.59
N ARG A 89 27.16 -18.33 15.24
CA ARG A 89 28.55 -18.64 15.63
C ARG A 89 28.55 -19.03 17.10
N PHE A 90 29.19 -20.13 17.38
CA PHE A 90 29.43 -20.59 18.75
C PHE A 90 30.90 -20.36 19.09
N ASP A 91 31.17 -19.93 20.30
CA ASP A 91 32.56 -19.87 20.81
C ASP A 91 33.07 -21.29 21.18
N GLU A 92 34.35 -21.36 21.53
CA GLU A 92 34.98 -22.64 21.93
C GLU A 92 34.34 -23.27 23.17
N LYS A 93 33.50 -22.55 23.90
CA LYS A 93 32.78 -23.02 25.10
C LYS A 93 31.31 -23.33 24.80
N GLY A 94 30.88 -23.30 23.53
CA GLY A 94 29.51 -23.54 23.11
C GLY A 94 28.56 -22.38 23.35
N GLY A 95 29.08 -21.20 23.71
CA GLY A 95 28.31 -19.98 23.86
C GLY A 95 27.94 -19.39 22.50
N LEU A 96 26.72 -18.90 22.35
CA LEU A 96 26.23 -18.23 21.13
C LEU A 96 26.90 -16.86 21.02
N THR A 97 27.84 -16.69 20.09
CA THR A 97 28.60 -15.43 19.90
C THR A 97 28.12 -14.59 18.72
N GLY A 98 27.24 -15.14 17.86
CA GLY A 98 26.63 -14.44 16.74
C GLY A 98 25.14 -14.25 16.98
N GLY A 99 24.73 -13.07 17.39
CA GLY A 99 23.34 -12.65 17.34
C GLY A 99 23.05 -12.06 15.96
N ILE A 100 21.88 -12.33 15.40
CA ILE A 100 21.36 -11.50 14.30
C ILE A 100 21.20 -10.11 14.92
N GLU A 101 22.04 -9.15 14.51
CA GLU A 101 21.88 -7.75 14.95
C GLU A 101 20.51 -7.28 14.49
N THR A 102 19.57 -7.27 15.42
CA THR A 102 18.29 -6.63 15.17
C THR A 102 18.52 -5.13 15.24
N PRO A 103 18.10 -4.36 14.23
CA PRO A 103 18.24 -2.91 14.24
C PRO A 103 17.68 -2.33 15.53
N SER A 104 18.38 -1.36 16.11
CA SER A 104 17.88 -0.64 17.30
C SER A 104 16.51 -0.04 17.02
N LYS A 105 15.73 0.26 18.06
CA LYS A 105 14.43 0.92 17.88
C LYS A 105 14.58 2.21 17.07
N GLY A 106 15.60 3.03 17.36
CA GLY A 106 15.84 4.28 16.65
C GLY A 106 16.17 4.09 15.17
N ASP A 107 16.87 3.02 14.81
CA ASP A 107 17.16 2.71 13.39
C ASP A 107 15.93 2.20 12.66
N ARG A 108 15.10 1.40 13.32
CA ARG A 108 13.81 0.98 12.77
C ARG A 108 12.90 2.17 12.51
N ASP A 109 12.81 3.11 13.44
CA ASP A 109 11.98 4.32 13.29
C ASP A 109 12.46 5.18 12.10
N LYS A 110 13.77 5.31 11.89
CA LYS A 110 14.33 6.01 10.72
C LYS A 110 13.96 5.31 9.41
N ILE A 111 14.09 3.97 9.35
CA ILE A 111 13.74 3.17 8.18
C ILE A 111 12.25 3.35 7.85
N TRP A 112 11.39 3.24 8.86
CA TRP A 112 9.95 3.40 8.69
C TRP A 112 9.57 4.81 8.24
N ASN A 113 10.15 5.84 8.83
CA ASN A 113 9.90 7.22 8.41
C ASN A 113 10.34 7.48 6.96
N SER A 114 11.47 6.91 6.55
CA SER A 114 11.95 7.01 5.16
C SER A 114 11.02 6.27 4.19
N LEU A 115 10.55 5.08 4.54
CA LEU A 115 9.59 4.32 3.74
C LEU A 115 8.26 5.07 3.61
N LEU A 116 7.73 5.61 4.72
CA LEU A 116 6.49 6.38 4.69
C LEU A 116 6.64 7.66 3.86
N GLY A 117 7.77 8.35 3.96
CA GLY A 117 8.10 9.49 3.12
C GLY A 117 8.12 9.13 1.63
N PHE A 118 8.76 8.00 1.30
CA PHE A 118 8.79 7.46 -0.07
C PHE A 118 7.38 7.15 -0.60
N LEU A 119 6.55 6.44 0.16
CA LEU A 119 5.18 6.13 -0.24
C LEU A 119 4.34 7.40 -0.46
N LYS A 120 4.46 8.38 0.45
CA LYS A 120 3.77 9.66 0.32
C LYS A 120 4.22 10.45 -0.91
N SER A 121 5.52 10.45 -1.25
CA SER A 121 6.04 11.12 -2.45
C SER A 121 5.49 10.54 -3.75
N LYS A 122 5.06 9.27 -3.73
CA LYS A 122 4.37 8.59 -4.83
C LYS A 122 2.84 8.74 -4.79
N GLY A 123 2.32 9.55 -3.89
CA GLY A 123 0.88 9.78 -3.75
C GLY A 123 0.10 8.56 -3.23
N ILE A 124 0.79 7.62 -2.58
CA ILE A 124 0.16 6.39 -2.06
C ILE A 124 -0.71 6.72 -0.87
N THR A 125 -1.96 6.25 -0.92
CA THR A 125 -2.94 6.34 0.18
C THR A 125 -3.40 4.98 0.68
N ILE A 126 -3.16 3.93 -0.09
CA ILE A 126 -3.50 2.55 0.29
C ILE A 126 -2.28 1.67 0.03
N VAL A 127 -1.94 0.83 1.00
CA VAL A 127 -0.91 -0.21 0.84
C VAL A 127 -1.53 -1.57 1.11
N VAL A 128 -1.25 -2.53 0.23
CA VAL A 128 -1.70 -3.92 0.36
C VAL A 128 -0.51 -4.84 0.55
N ALA A 129 -0.59 -5.70 1.55
CA ALA A 129 0.36 -6.79 1.80
C ALA A 129 -0.37 -7.93 2.53
N GLU A 130 0.20 -9.12 2.59
CA GLU A 130 -0.40 -10.21 3.36
C GLU A 130 -0.36 -9.89 4.86
N GLN A 131 0.76 -9.35 5.34
CA GLN A 131 0.95 -9.00 6.76
C GLN A 131 1.63 -7.63 6.95
N PHE A 132 1.21 -6.95 8.01
CA PHE A 132 1.79 -5.73 8.51
C PHE A 132 2.25 -5.91 9.97
N GLY A 133 3.37 -5.30 10.34
CA GLY A 133 3.73 -5.16 11.75
C GLY A 133 2.82 -4.14 12.45
N TYR A 134 2.56 -4.34 13.73
CA TYR A 134 1.69 -3.43 14.50
C TYR A 134 2.19 -1.98 14.46
N GLU A 135 3.48 -1.76 14.65
CA GLU A 135 4.08 -0.41 14.67
C GLU A 135 3.89 0.31 13.34
N ILE A 136 4.03 -0.41 12.21
CA ILE A 136 3.88 0.20 10.89
C ILE A 136 2.43 0.57 10.57
N ILE A 137 1.45 -0.20 11.06
CA ILE A 137 0.03 0.14 10.91
C ILE A 137 -0.27 1.49 11.56
N GLN A 138 0.23 1.72 12.78
CA GLN A 138 0.02 2.98 13.50
C GLN A 138 0.69 4.14 12.75
N ALA A 139 1.95 3.98 12.36
CA ALA A 139 2.69 5.00 11.62
C ALA A 139 2.06 5.34 10.25
N MET A 140 1.52 4.34 9.54
CA MET A 140 0.79 4.56 8.29
C MET A 140 -0.51 5.32 8.51
N LYS A 141 -1.28 4.95 9.54
CA LYS A 141 -2.52 5.63 9.90
C LYS A 141 -2.28 7.11 10.20
N GLU A 142 -1.24 7.45 10.96
CA GLU A 142 -0.84 8.83 11.24
C GLU A 142 -0.49 9.63 9.98
N LYS A 143 0.00 8.96 8.95
CA LYS A 143 0.31 9.57 7.64
C LYS A 143 -0.87 9.53 6.66
N GLY A 144 -2.04 9.06 7.09
CA GLY A 144 -3.21 8.93 6.22
C GLY A 144 -3.05 7.87 5.14
N ILE A 145 -2.32 6.79 5.44
CA ILE A 145 -2.17 5.63 4.57
C ILE A 145 -2.96 4.46 5.17
N THR A 146 -3.88 3.91 4.39
CA THR A 146 -4.68 2.75 4.78
C THR A 146 -3.91 1.45 4.51
N CYS A 147 -3.83 0.57 5.50
CA CYS A 147 -3.26 -0.77 5.37
C CYS A 147 -4.36 -1.78 5.07
N VAL A 148 -4.21 -2.56 4.01
CA VAL A 148 -5.15 -3.61 3.62
C VAL A 148 -4.43 -4.96 3.64
N GLY A 149 -4.80 -5.81 4.62
CA GLY A 149 -4.32 -7.20 4.68
C GLY A 149 -5.01 -8.03 3.60
N PHE A 150 -4.24 -8.66 2.72
CA PHE A 150 -4.77 -9.52 1.67
C PHE A 150 -3.76 -10.59 1.26
N LYS A 151 -4.26 -11.83 1.14
CA LYS A 151 -3.51 -12.97 0.61
C LYS A 151 -4.13 -13.44 -0.70
N GLY A 152 -3.34 -13.49 -1.77
CA GLY A 152 -3.80 -13.93 -3.07
C GLY A 152 -3.16 -13.16 -4.20
N ARG A 153 -3.80 -13.15 -5.35
CA ARG A 153 -3.27 -12.51 -6.56
C ARG A 153 -3.35 -10.99 -6.49
N THR A 154 -2.40 -10.32 -7.07
CA THR A 154 -2.33 -8.85 -7.16
C THR A 154 -3.62 -8.24 -7.74
N VAL A 155 -4.17 -8.83 -8.80
CA VAL A 155 -5.40 -8.32 -9.43
C VAL A 155 -6.62 -8.33 -8.49
N ASP A 156 -6.69 -9.30 -7.60
CA ASP A 156 -7.77 -9.39 -6.61
C ASP A 156 -7.51 -8.44 -5.43
N ALA A 157 -6.24 -8.20 -5.10
CA ALA A 157 -5.81 -7.23 -4.10
C ALA A 157 -6.19 -5.79 -4.50
N VAL A 158 -6.05 -5.43 -5.78
CA VAL A 158 -6.50 -4.11 -6.30
C VAL A 158 -8.00 -3.92 -6.04
N LYS A 159 -8.83 -4.91 -6.37
CA LYS A 159 -10.29 -4.85 -6.12
C LYS A 159 -10.59 -4.66 -4.63
N LYS A 160 -9.87 -5.40 -3.77
CA LYS A 160 -10.03 -5.27 -2.31
C LYS A 160 -9.63 -3.90 -1.80
N ALA A 161 -8.54 -3.33 -2.33
CA ALA A 161 -8.09 -1.98 -1.99
C ALA A 161 -9.13 -0.92 -2.36
N LEU A 162 -9.68 -0.98 -3.58
CA LEU A 162 -10.73 -0.07 -4.04
C LEU A 162 -11.97 -0.13 -3.15
N GLN A 163 -12.43 -1.33 -2.80
CA GLN A 163 -13.56 -1.51 -1.86
C GLN A 163 -13.27 -0.92 -0.47
N SER A 164 -12.01 -0.95 -0.03
CA SER A 164 -11.62 -0.40 1.28
C SER A 164 -11.55 1.13 1.28
N ALA A 165 -11.47 1.77 0.13
CA ALA A 165 -11.52 3.22 -0.01
C ALA A 165 -12.95 3.79 0.03
N GLU A 166 -13.97 2.95 -0.15
CA GLU A 166 -15.38 3.34 -0.18
C GLU A 166 -16.02 3.35 1.22
N ASN A 167 -15.38 2.70 2.20
CA ASN A 167 -15.85 2.59 3.58
C ASN A 167 -15.12 3.57 4.51
#